data_0e2d43eff472f3e3198371ff5c914332
#
_entry.id   0e2d43eff472f3e3198371ff5c914332
#
_cell.length_a   1.000
_cell.length_b   1.000
_cell.length_c   1.000
_cell.angle_alpha   90.00
_cell.angle_beta   90.00
_cell.angle_gamma   90.00
#
_symmetry.space_group_name_H-M   'P 1'
#
loop_
_entity.id
_entity.type
_entity.pdbx_description
1 polymer ?
#
loop_
_entity_poly.entity_id
_entity_poly.type
_entity_poly.pdbx_seq_one_letter_code
_entity_poly.pdbx_strand_id
1 'polypeptide(L)'
;MKTRATPRPEGALLPLRVQPHASRDEIVGWQNGALHVRVTAPPVDGAANAAISSLLAEALRVPPSAISVVRGARGRDKLLRIAGLDAAELRTRLASS
;
A
#
# COMPACT_ATOMS: atom_id res chain seq x y z
N MET A 1 -25.60 -14.54 -5.37
CA MET A 1 -25.10 -14.28 -5.27
C MET A 1 -24.28 -14.01 -5.12
N LYS A 2 -24.34 -13.79 -4.83
CA LYS A 2 -23.69 -13.37 -4.63
C LYS A 2 -22.67 -13.13 -4.66
N THR A 3 -22.45 -13.00 -4.80
CA THR A 3 -21.59 -12.68 -4.84
C THR A 3 -20.89 -12.15 -4.70
N ARG A 4 -20.56 -11.86 -4.53
CA ARG A 4 -19.95 -11.21 -4.49
C ARG A 4 -19.15 -10.49 -4.20
N ALA A 5 -19.34 -9.99 -4.34
CA ALA A 5 -18.47 -8.82 -4.19
C ALA A 5 -18.30 -8.37 -2.77
N THR A 6 -18.38 -9.31 -1.91
CA THR A 6 -18.16 -9.08 -0.49
C THR A 6 -16.67 -8.86 -0.25
N PRO A 7 -16.26 -7.78 0.43
CA PRO A 7 -14.85 -7.61 0.78
C PRO A 7 -14.38 -8.80 1.59
N ARG A 8 -13.20 -9.27 1.29
CA ARG A 8 -12.64 -10.38 2.04
C ARG A 8 -12.30 -9.92 3.45
N PRO A 9 -12.45 -10.77 4.45
CA PRO A 9 -12.05 -10.40 5.81
C PRO A 9 -10.60 -9.98 5.89
N GLU A 10 -9.73 -10.62 5.11
CA GLU A 10 -8.31 -10.27 5.08
C GLU A 10 -7.99 -9.04 4.24
N GLY A 11 -8.98 -8.53 3.49
CA GLY A 11 -8.80 -7.31 2.70
C GLY A 11 -8.17 -7.53 1.34
N ALA A 12 -7.82 -6.45 0.66
CA ALA A 12 -7.24 -6.48 -0.66
C ALA A 12 -5.73 -6.53 -0.60
N LEU A 13 -5.12 -7.20 -1.58
CA LEU A 13 -3.66 -7.23 -1.70
C LEU A 13 -3.20 -6.14 -2.66
N LEU A 14 -2.10 -5.50 -2.29
CA LEU A 14 -1.55 -4.38 -3.05
C LEU A 14 -0.06 -4.63 -3.29
N PRO A 15 0.33 -4.95 -4.53
CA PRO A 15 1.76 -5.02 -4.86
C PRO A 15 2.34 -3.61 -4.89
N LEU A 16 3.51 -3.45 -4.29
CA LEU A 16 4.13 -2.15 -4.10
C LEU A 16 5.59 -2.19 -4.49
N ARG A 17 6.05 -1.16 -5.17
CA ARG A 17 7.45 -0.96 -5.45
C ARG A 17 7.90 0.32 -4.75
N VAL A 18 8.92 0.23 -3.89
CA VAL A 18 9.35 1.33 -3.03
C VAL A 18 10.69 1.86 -3.46
N GLN A 19 10.81 3.17 -3.56
CA GLN A 19 12.07 3.86 -3.76
C GLN A 19 12.44 4.56 -2.46
N PRO A 20 13.43 4.07 -1.71
CA PRO A 20 13.85 4.72 -0.47
C PRO A 20 14.77 5.89 -0.78
N HIS A 21 15.12 6.66 0.25
CA HIS A 21 16.03 7.82 0.15
C HIS A 21 15.55 8.88 -0.83
N ALA A 22 14.25 8.98 -1.02
CA ALA A 22 13.69 10.01 -1.90
C ALA A 22 13.68 11.36 -1.18
N SER A 23 13.46 12.40 -1.93
CA SER A 23 13.41 13.75 -1.35
C SER A 23 12.11 14.00 -0.58
N ARG A 24 11.07 13.21 -0.83
CA ARG A 24 9.82 13.33 -0.11
C ARG A 24 9.03 12.04 -0.25
N ASP A 25 8.07 11.85 0.64
CA ASP A 25 7.15 10.71 0.58
C ASP A 25 6.06 11.04 -0.44
N GLU A 26 5.87 10.15 -1.41
CA GLU A 26 4.80 10.37 -2.39
C GLU A 26 4.39 9.08 -3.07
N ILE A 27 3.15 9.05 -3.54
CA ILE A 27 2.66 7.95 -4.38
C ILE A 27 2.88 8.39 -5.83
N VAL A 28 3.69 7.62 -6.55
CA VAL A 28 4.03 7.96 -7.93
C VAL A 28 2.93 7.51 -8.88
N GLY A 29 2.43 6.28 -8.71
CA GLY A 29 1.37 5.74 -9.54
C GLY A 29 1.58 4.28 -9.89
N TRP A 30 0.66 3.73 -10.65
CA TRP A 30 0.72 2.34 -11.07
C TRP A 30 1.67 2.17 -12.25
N GLN A 31 2.58 1.20 -12.13
CA GLN A 31 3.51 0.84 -13.20
C GLN A 31 3.79 -0.65 -13.12
N ASN A 32 3.67 -1.34 -14.24
CA ASN A 32 4.02 -2.76 -14.33
C ASN A 32 3.34 -3.62 -13.26
N GLY A 33 2.08 -3.34 -12.98
CA GLY A 33 1.30 -4.14 -12.05
C GLY A 33 1.54 -3.86 -10.58
N ALA A 34 2.31 -2.83 -10.26
CA ALA A 34 2.57 -2.45 -8.87
C ALA A 34 2.39 -0.96 -8.68
N LEU A 35 2.03 -0.57 -7.48
CA LEU A 35 1.96 0.86 -7.14
C LEU A 35 3.36 1.32 -6.74
N HIS A 36 3.87 2.30 -7.43
CA HIS A 36 5.18 2.85 -7.14
C HIS A 36 5.07 3.99 -6.15
N VAL A 37 5.86 3.93 -5.09
CA VAL A 37 5.90 4.96 -4.05
C VAL A 37 7.34 5.35 -3.77
N ARG A 38 7.52 6.58 -3.30
CA ARG A 38 8.82 7.09 -2.84
C ARG A 38 8.71 7.42 -1.36
N VAL A 39 9.75 7.11 -0.61
CA VAL A 39 9.80 7.46 0.80
C VAL A 39 11.17 8.03 1.13
N THR A 40 11.20 8.95 2.07
CA THR A 40 12.45 9.55 2.54
C THR A 40 13.19 8.62 3.49
N ALA A 41 12.47 7.70 4.13
CA ALA A 41 13.06 6.81 5.12
C ALA A 41 14.03 5.82 4.47
N PRO A 42 15.09 5.42 5.20
CA PRO A 42 15.96 4.35 4.74
C PRO A 42 15.23 2.99 4.84
N PRO A 43 15.63 1.99 4.06
CA PRO A 43 14.97 0.68 4.09
C PRO A 43 15.50 -0.19 5.23
N VAL A 44 15.53 0.32 6.43
CA VAL A 44 16.08 -0.39 7.61
C VAL A 44 15.09 -0.31 8.77
N ASP A 45 15.08 -1.35 9.58
CA ASP A 45 14.39 -1.40 10.87
C ASP A 45 12.91 -0.98 10.81
N GLY A 46 12.26 -1.28 9.72
CA GLY A 46 10.85 -0.98 9.58
C GLY A 46 10.51 0.48 9.32
N ALA A 47 11.51 1.36 9.22
CA ALA A 47 11.26 2.78 9.00
C ALA A 47 10.51 3.03 7.69
N ALA A 48 10.93 2.36 6.61
CA ALA A 48 10.24 2.51 5.33
C ALA A 48 8.83 1.94 5.39
N ASN A 49 8.64 0.84 6.12
CA ASN A 49 7.31 0.24 6.25
C ASN A 49 6.36 1.16 7.00
N ALA A 50 6.84 1.83 8.03
CA ALA A 50 6.04 2.79 8.78
C ALA A 50 5.66 3.99 7.89
N ALA A 51 6.62 4.50 7.12
CA ALA A 51 6.38 5.61 6.20
C ALA A 51 5.37 5.24 5.14
N ILE A 52 5.48 4.02 4.59
CA ILE A 52 4.55 3.53 3.59
C ILE A 52 3.14 3.40 4.18
N SER A 53 3.04 2.86 5.39
CA SER A 53 1.73 2.70 6.03
C SER A 53 1.05 4.05 6.25
N SER A 54 1.79 5.05 6.69
CA SER A 54 1.25 6.39 6.88
C SER A 54 0.80 7.00 5.56
N LEU A 55 1.63 6.88 4.53
CA LEU A 55 1.34 7.44 3.23
C LEU A 55 0.09 6.83 2.61
N LEU A 56 -0.01 5.49 2.67
CA LEU A 56 -1.15 4.79 2.10
C LEU A 56 -2.41 4.97 2.93
N ALA A 57 -2.27 5.02 4.26
CA ALA A 57 -3.42 5.23 5.13
C ALA A 57 -4.11 6.55 4.80
N GLU A 58 -3.32 7.58 4.58
CA GLU A 58 -3.84 8.88 4.22
C GLU A 58 -4.50 8.87 2.84
N ALA A 59 -3.82 8.28 1.86
CA ALA A 59 -4.34 8.23 0.49
C ALA A 59 -5.60 7.38 0.38
N LEU A 60 -5.65 6.28 1.12
CA LEU A 60 -6.78 5.36 1.08
C LEU A 60 -7.88 5.70 2.07
N ARG A 61 -7.60 6.62 2.98
CA ARG A 61 -8.55 7.02 4.03
C ARG A 61 -8.92 5.86 4.93
N VAL A 62 -7.90 5.11 5.34
CA VAL A 62 -8.04 4.01 6.30
C VAL A 62 -7.07 4.24 7.43
N PRO A 63 -7.31 3.64 8.61
CA PRO A 63 -6.33 3.76 9.69
C PRO A 63 -5.06 3.00 9.33
N PRO A 64 -3.89 3.44 9.81
CA PRO A 64 -2.65 2.72 9.54
C PRO A 64 -2.68 1.26 9.98
N SER A 65 -3.45 0.94 11.01
CA SER A 65 -3.59 -0.44 11.48
C SER A 65 -4.27 -1.36 10.47
N ALA A 66 -4.93 -0.79 9.45
CA ALA A 66 -5.55 -1.60 8.41
C ALA A 66 -4.53 -2.10 7.38
N ILE A 67 -3.29 -1.59 7.43
CA ILE A 67 -2.28 -1.88 6.44
C ILE A 67 -1.24 -2.81 7.03
N SER A 68 -1.00 -3.94 6.38
CA SER A 68 -0.02 -4.93 6.82
C SER A 68 0.91 -5.30 5.69
N VAL A 69 2.19 -5.49 6.00
CA VAL A 69 3.15 -6.00 5.03
C VAL A 69 3.09 -7.51 5.08
N VAL A 70 2.64 -8.12 3.99
CA VAL A 70 2.47 -9.57 3.91
C VAL A 70 3.75 -10.24 3.44
N ARG A 71 4.48 -9.57 2.55
CA ARG A 71 5.70 -10.13 1.96
C ARG A 71 6.65 -9.00 1.60
N GLY A 72 7.94 -9.28 1.66
CA GLY A 72 8.96 -8.34 1.23
C GLY A 72 9.21 -7.21 2.22
N ALA A 73 9.09 -7.47 3.51
CA ALA A 73 9.25 -6.42 4.53
C ALA A 73 10.60 -5.70 4.43
N ARG A 74 11.63 -6.39 3.97
CA ARG A 74 12.97 -5.81 3.87
C ARG A 74 13.37 -5.41 2.46
N GLY A 75 12.53 -5.70 1.47
CA GLY A 75 12.86 -5.43 0.09
C GLY A 75 12.16 -4.18 -0.44
N ARG A 76 12.49 -3.86 -1.68
CA ARG A 76 11.82 -2.77 -2.39
C ARG A 76 10.51 -3.19 -3.00
N ASP A 77 10.35 -4.48 -3.28
CA ASP A 77 9.10 -5.05 -3.77
C ASP A 77 8.36 -5.63 -2.58
N LYS A 78 7.19 -5.09 -2.30
CA LYS A 78 6.42 -5.48 -1.14
C LYS A 78 5.02 -5.90 -1.57
N LEU A 79 4.40 -6.74 -0.77
CA LEU A 79 3.00 -7.08 -0.93
C LEU A 79 2.30 -6.67 0.36
N LEU A 80 1.34 -5.78 0.25
CA LEU A 80 0.60 -5.28 1.39
C LEU A 80 -0.82 -5.82 1.37
N ARG A 81 -1.41 -5.86 2.54
CA ARG A 81 -2.84 -6.19 2.70
C ARG A 81 -3.53 -4.98 3.32
N ILE A 82 -4.63 -4.57 2.70
CA ILE A 82 -5.41 -3.42 3.18
C ILE A 82 -6.75 -3.96 3.66
N ALA A 83 -6.93 -4.02 4.96
CA ALA A 83 -8.16 -4.53 5.55
C ALA A 83 -9.33 -3.60 5.25
N GLY A 84 -10.49 -4.19 5.02
CA GLY A 84 -11.71 -3.42 4.84
C GLY A 84 -11.98 -2.92 3.43
N LEU A 85 -11.07 -3.17 2.48
CA LEU A 85 -11.26 -2.78 1.10
C LEU A 85 -11.16 -3.99 0.19
N ASP A 86 -11.90 -3.98 -0.92
CA ASP A 86 -11.67 -4.94 -1.98
C ASP A 86 -10.77 -4.30 -3.05
N ALA A 87 -10.38 -5.10 -4.05
CA ALA A 87 -9.45 -4.64 -5.07
C ALA A 87 -9.99 -3.47 -5.88
N ALA A 88 -11.28 -3.47 -6.17
CA ALA A 88 -11.89 -2.40 -6.96
C ALA A 88 -11.89 -1.09 -6.18
N GLU A 89 -12.23 -1.14 -4.91
CA GLU A 89 -12.26 0.05 -4.07
C GLU A 89 -10.86 0.61 -3.84
N LEU A 90 -9.90 -0.28 -3.67
CA LEU A 90 -8.49 0.09 -3.54
C LEU A 90 -8.04 0.91 -4.75
N ARG A 91 -8.33 0.42 -5.94
CA ARG A 91 -7.94 1.12 -7.17
C ARG A 91 -8.64 2.46 -7.32
N THR A 92 -9.91 2.50 -6.96
CA THR A 92 -10.70 3.73 -7.03
C THR A 92 -10.11 4.80 -6.12
N ARG A 93 -9.77 4.44 -4.90
CA ARG A 93 -9.21 5.40 -3.95
C ARG A 93 -7.82 5.87 -4.36
N LEU A 94 -7.01 4.98 -4.90
CA LEU A 94 -5.67 5.36 -5.37
C LEU A 94 -5.73 6.25 -6.61
N ALA A 95 -6.71 6.03 -7.47
CA ALA A 95 -6.87 6.86 -8.66
C ALA A 95 -7.26 8.29 -8.29
N SER A 96 -7.89 8.49 -7.14
CA SER A 96 -8.31 9.81 -6.69
C SER A 96 -7.21 10.58 -5.95
N SER A 97 -6.09 9.95 -5.68
CA SER A 97 -5.04 10.55 -4.87
C SER A 97 -4.20 11.55 -5.63
#